data_85f5e22d1d52031f3a350a99103784c7
#
_entry.id   85f5e22d1d52031f3a350a99103784c7
#
_cell.length_a   1.000
_cell.length_b   1.000
_cell.length_c   1.000
_cell.angle_alpha   90.00
_cell.angle_beta   90.00
_cell.angle_gamma   90.00
#
_symmetry.space_group_name_H-M   'P 1'
#
loop_
_entity.id
_entity.type
_entity.pdbx_description
1 polymer ?
#
loop_
_entity_poly.entity_id
_entity_poly.type
_entity_poly.pdbx_seq_one_letter_code
_entity_poly.pdbx_strand_id
1 'polypeptide(L)'
;ELILDSFDNKNKAADAQSIYTGTYFTTLCGEVDLLVLDDLGAETGDIFSNKRASEYTSKVLRSIFNARQDKSTIITTNLSGKRLTGYKDKDGNENAGMYDKKMISRAMVNIESIVFKESVDKRPSKLEF
;
A
#
# COMPACT_ATOMS: atom_id res chain seq x y z
N GLU A 1 -0.76 7.84 -4.68
CA GLU A 1 -1.15 9.05 -5.46
C GLU A 1 -2.63 9.00 -5.82
N LEU A 2 -3.11 7.98 -6.50
CA LEU A 2 -4.52 7.83 -6.88
C LEU A 2 -5.49 7.71 -5.69
N ILE A 3 -5.04 7.19 -4.56
CA ILE A 3 -5.85 7.13 -3.31
C ILE A 3 -5.98 8.52 -2.69
N LEU A 4 -4.93 9.35 -2.79
CA LEU A 4 -4.94 10.75 -2.33
C LEU A 4 -5.82 11.63 -3.21
N ASP A 5 -5.76 11.46 -4.53
CA ASP A 5 -6.61 12.20 -5.48
C ASP A 5 -8.10 11.98 -5.23
N SER A 6 -8.49 10.76 -4.76
CA SER A 6 -9.89 10.49 -4.38
C SER A 6 -10.33 11.22 -3.12
N PHE A 7 -9.39 11.69 -2.30
CA PHE A 7 -9.66 12.44 -1.07
C PHE A 7 -9.92 13.93 -1.35
N ASP A 8 -9.15 14.53 -2.26
CA ASP A 8 -9.27 15.94 -2.61
C ASP A 8 -10.55 16.25 -3.40
N ASN A 9 -11.08 15.27 -4.13
CA ASN A 9 -12.29 15.45 -4.92
C ASN A 9 -13.59 15.53 -4.11
N LYS A 10 -13.59 15.18 -2.82
CA LYS A 10 -14.76 15.37 -1.95
C LYS A 10 -15.14 16.85 -1.70
N ASN A 11 -14.21 17.76 -1.94
CA ASN A 11 -14.38 19.20 -1.71
C ASN A 11 -14.63 20.01 -2.98
N LYS A 12 -14.64 19.39 -4.16
CA LYS A 12 -14.96 20.07 -5.42
C LYS A 12 -16.44 19.88 -5.74
N ALA A 13 -17.10 21.02 -5.87
CA ALA A 13 -18.54 21.17 -6.05
C ALA A 13 -19.21 20.19 -7.03
N ALA A 14 -20.42 19.93 -6.73
CA ALA A 14 -21.47 19.06 -7.19
C ALA A 14 -21.70 18.83 -8.70
N ASP A 15 -20.91 19.36 -9.64
CA ASP A 15 -21.23 19.35 -11.06
C ASP A 15 -20.32 18.49 -11.96
N ALA A 16 -19.32 17.86 -11.41
CA ALA A 16 -18.62 16.79 -12.11
C ALA A 16 -18.78 15.52 -11.28
N GLN A 17 -19.60 14.57 -11.74
CA GLN A 17 -19.57 13.20 -11.23
C GLN A 17 -18.12 12.73 -11.31
N SER A 18 -17.39 12.87 -10.19
CA SER A 18 -16.04 12.36 -10.10
C SER A 18 -16.10 10.86 -10.28
N ILE A 19 -15.72 10.39 -11.45
CA ILE A 19 -15.64 8.97 -11.82
C ILE A 19 -14.66 8.23 -10.89
N TYR A 20 -13.84 8.97 -10.16
CA TYR A 20 -12.77 8.47 -9.30
C TYR A 20 -13.12 8.58 -7.81
N THR A 21 -14.18 7.91 -7.39
CA THR A 21 -14.45 7.72 -5.97
C THR A 21 -13.61 6.57 -5.42
N GLY A 22 -13.30 6.58 -4.11
CA GLY A 22 -12.61 5.46 -3.46
C GLY A 22 -13.33 4.11 -3.67
N THR A 23 -14.66 4.11 -3.80
CA THR A 23 -15.47 2.93 -4.11
C THR A 23 -15.23 2.46 -5.54
N TYR A 24 -15.24 3.34 -6.54
CA TYR A 24 -14.93 3.00 -7.91
C TYR A 24 -13.54 2.36 -8.03
N PHE A 25 -12.56 2.95 -7.39
CA PHE A 25 -11.18 2.44 -7.36
C PHE A 25 -11.08 1.05 -6.75
N THR A 26 -11.72 0.84 -5.61
CA THR A 26 -11.74 -0.47 -4.94
C THR A 26 -12.39 -1.53 -5.82
N THR A 27 -13.49 -1.18 -6.50
CA THR A 27 -14.18 -2.07 -7.44
C THR A 27 -13.28 -2.42 -8.62
N LEU A 28 -12.71 -1.42 -9.28
CA LEU A 28 -11.81 -1.62 -10.42
C LEU A 28 -10.62 -2.51 -10.06
N CYS A 29 -9.93 -2.23 -8.94
CA CYS A 29 -8.84 -3.06 -8.44
C CYS A 29 -9.31 -4.48 -8.11
N GLY A 30 -10.54 -4.66 -7.66
CA GLY A 30 -11.12 -5.97 -7.37
C GLY A 30 -11.42 -6.81 -8.62
N GLU A 31 -11.76 -6.17 -9.73
CA GLU A 31 -12.24 -6.84 -10.96
C GLU A 31 -11.12 -7.33 -11.88
N VAL A 32 -9.99 -6.63 -11.94
CA VAL A 32 -8.88 -7.00 -12.84
C VAL A 32 -8.28 -8.36 -12.47
N ASP A 33 -7.84 -9.12 -13.45
CA ASP A 33 -7.26 -10.46 -13.24
C ASP A 33 -5.90 -10.38 -12.53
N LEU A 34 -5.04 -9.45 -12.94
CA LEU A 34 -3.77 -9.17 -12.32
C LEU A 34 -3.72 -7.72 -11.83
N LEU A 35 -3.39 -7.52 -10.57
CA LEU A 35 -3.15 -6.21 -9.99
C LEU A 35 -1.68 -6.06 -9.61
N VAL A 36 -1.08 -4.93 -9.94
CA VAL A 36 0.24 -4.55 -9.43
C VAL A 36 0.09 -3.35 -8.51
N LEU A 37 0.48 -3.52 -7.26
CA LEU A 37 0.58 -2.45 -6.26
C LEU A 37 2.05 -2.11 -6.07
N ASP A 38 2.48 -1.06 -6.74
CA ASP A 38 3.88 -0.65 -6.73
C ASP A 38 4.18 0.27 -5.56
N ASP A 39 5.33 0.03 -4.93
CA ASP A 39 5.91 0.84 -3.84
C ASP A 39 4.98 1.02 -2.63
N LEU A 40 4.37 -0.09 -2.17
CA LEU A 40 3.50 -0.09 -0.99
C LEU A 40 4.27 0.49 0.22
N GLY A 41 3.70 1.52 0.85
CA GLY A 41 4.29 2.26 1.95
C GLY A 41 4.80 3.65 1.60
N ALA A 42 4.94 3.97 0.30
CA ALA A 42 5.37 5.29 -0.15
C ALA A 42 4.31 6.38 0.10
N GLU A 43 3.05 6.00 0.25
CA GLU A 43 1.93 6.91 0.49
C GLU A 43 2.03 7.72 1.79
N THR A 44 2.91 7.33 2.70
CA THR A 44 3.17 8.11 3.93
C THR A 44 4.17 9.23 3.72
N GLY A 45 4.78 9.33 2.54
CA GLY A 45 5.72 10.38 2.14
C GLY A 45 7.11 10.29 2.78
N ASP A 46 7.29 9.44 3.77
CA ASP A 46 8.58 9.27 4.46
C ASP A 46 8.72 7.83 4.98
N ILE A 47 9.46 7.02 4.24
CA ILE A 47 9.75 5.63 4.59
C ILE A 47 10.63 5.49 5.83
N PHE A 48 11.32 6.56 6.24
CA PHE A 48 12.17 6.58 7.43
C PHE A 48 11.42 7.07 8.67
N SER A 49 10.25 7.69 8.51
CA SER A 49 9.43 8.11 9.65
C SER A 49 8.69 6.92 10.26
N ASN A 50 8.40 7.01 11.57
CA ASN A 50 7.53 6.04 12.23
C ASN A 50 6.04 6.28 11.94
N LYS A 51 5.71 7.08 10.93
CA LYS A 51 4.33 7.30 10.53
C LYS A 51 3.67 6.00 10.09
N ARG A 52 2.45 5.84 10.52
CA ARG A 52 1.56 4.76 10.09
C ARG A 52 0.70 5.24 8.95
N ALA A 53 0.28 4.31 8.10
CA ALA A 53 -0.74 4.59 7.11
C ALA A 53 -2.03 5.06 7.80
N SER A 54 -2.76 5.94 7.16
CA SER A 54 -4.05 6.41 7.68
C SER A 54 -5.03 5.24 7.81
N GLU A 55 -6.00 5.37 8.69
CA GLU A 55 -7.07 4.37 8.81
C GLU A 55 -7.84 4.23 7.50
N TYR A 56 -8.03 5.33 6.78
CA TYR A 56 -8.65 5.33 5.46
C TYR A 56 -7.85 4.50 4.45
N THR A 57 -6.54 4.74 4.33
CA THR A 57 -5.64 3.97 3.45
C THR A 57 -5.70 2.49 3.77
N SER A 58 -5.57 2.13 5.05
CA SER A 58 -5.64 0.74 5.50
C SER A 58 -7.00 0.10 5.18
N LYS A 59 -8.09 0.87 5.28
CA LYS A 59 -9.45 0.40 4.94
C LYS A 59 -9.61 0.14 3.44
N VAL A 60 -9.13 1.05 2.60
CA VAL A 60 -9.18 0.89 1.13
C VAL A 60 -8.38 -0.33 0.69
N LEU A 61 -7.12 -0.43 1.13
CA LEU A 61 -6.26 -1.57 0.80
C LEU A 61 -6.86 -2.89 1.29
N ARG A 62 -7.41 -2.94 2.50
CA ARG A 62 -8.09 -4.11 3.03
C ARG A 62 -9.27 -4.53 2.15
N SER A 63 -10.06 -3.57 1.65
CA SER A 63 -11.18 -3.86 0.76
C SER A 63 -10.70 -4.45 -0.57
N ILE A 64 -9.61 -3.91 -1.14
CA ILE A 64 -8.98 -4.44 -2.34
C ILE A 64 -8.51 -5.89 -2.11
N PHE A 65 -7.76 -6.16 -1.04
CA PHE A 65 -7.26 -7.51 -0.75
C PHE A 65 -8.40 -8.50 -0.46
N ASN A 66 -9.47 -8.06 0.20
CA ASN A 66 -10.66 -8.91 0.39
C ASN A 66 -11.30 -9.32 -0.93
N ALA A 67 -11.44 -8.39 -1.87
CA ALA A 67 -12.01 -8.65 -3.18
C ALA A 67 -11.12 -9.53 -4.08
N ARG A 68 -9.84 -9.66 -3.73
CA ARG A 68 -8.82 -10.32 -4.57
C ARG A 68 -8.26 -11.61 -3.99
N GLN A 69 -8.90 -12.25 -3.04
CA GLN A 69 -8.37 -13.47 -2.42
C GLN A 69 -8.12 -14.61 -3.42
N ASP A 70 -8.89 -14.65 -4.51
CA ASP A 70 -8.79 -15.66 -5.57
C ASP A 70 -8.05 -15.16 -6.82
N LYS A 71 -7.44 -13.97 -6.74
CA LYS A 71 -6.80 -13.32 -7.89
C LYS A 71 -5.34 -13.00 -7.61
N SER A 72 -4.54 -12.96 -8.68
CA SER A 72 -3.12 -12.64 -8.60
C SER A 72 -2.89 -11.16 -8.30
N THR A 73 -2.05 -10.91 -7.29
CA THR A 73 -1.62 -9.55 -6.93
C THR A 73 -0.11 -9.55 -6.74
N ILE A 74 0.57 -8.64 -7.41
CA ILE A 74 2.00 -8.38 -7.21
C ILE A 74 2.11 -7.12 -6.36
N ILE A 75 2.91 -7.18 -5.31
CA ILE A 75 3.15 -6.04 -4.42
C ILE A 75 4.65 -5.80 -4.39
N THR A 76 5.08 -4.58 -4.68
CA THR A 76 6.46 -4.16 -4.41
C THR A 76 6.49 -3.24 -3.20
N THR A 77 7.57 -3.26 -2.46
CA THR A 77 7.77 -2.39 -1.30
C THR A 77 9.25 -2.27 -0.94
N ASN A 78 9.64 -1.12 -0.44
CA ASN A 78 10.94 -0.87 0.16
C ASN A 78 10.93 -1.08 1.69
N LEU A 79 9.79 -1.46 2.26
CA LEU A 79 9.65 -1.69 3.69
C LEU A 79 10.05 -3.11 4.08
N SER A 80 10.71 -3.25 5.22
CA SER A 80 10.95 -4.57 5.80
C SER A 80 9.64 -5.20 6.29
N GLY A 81 9.61 -6.53 6.37
CA GLY A 81 8.47 -7.25 6.93
C GLY A 81 8.08 -6.76 8.33
N LYS A 82 9.08 -6.50 9.20
CA LYS A 82 8.85 -5.92 10.54
C LYS A 82 8.18 -4.54 10.45
N ARG A 83 8.55 -3.72 9.47
CA ARG A 83 7.94 -2.40 9.31
C ARG A 83 6.51 -2.49 8.79
N LEU A 84 6.22 -3.44 7.92
CA LEU A 84 4.86 -3.69 7.43
C LEU A 84 3.94 -4.24 8.53
N THR A 85 4.37 -5.27 9.24
CA THR A 85 3.53 -6.05 10.14
C THR A 85 3.59 -5.65 11.62
N GLY A 86 4.63 -4.90 12.00
CA GLY A 86 5.00 -4.70 13.40
C GLY A 86 5.79 -5.88 13.97
N TYR A 87 6.36 -5.69 15.12
CA TYR A 87 7.16 -6.72 15.81
C TYR A 87 7.19 -6.46 17.33
N LYS A 88 7.55 -7.48 18.08
CA LYS A 88 7.93 -7.33 19.48
C LYS A 88 9.45 -7.20 19.58
N ASP A 89 9.93 -6.23 20.36
CA ASP A 89 11.35 -6.09 20.64
C ASP A 89 11.83 -7.11 21.67
N LYS A 90 13.12 -7.07 22.01
CA LYS A 90 13.72 -7.99 22.97
C LYS A 90 13.17 -7.84 24.39
N ASP A 91 12.63 -6.67 24.70
CA ASP A 91 12.07 -6.32 26.01
C ASP A 91 10.56 -6.60 26.06
N GLY A 92 9.99 -7.12 24.97
CA GLY A 92 8.59 -7.49 24.85
C GLY A 92 7.66 -6.35 24.46
N ASN A 93 8.20 -5.14 24.17
CA ASN A 93 7.39 -4.02 23.75
C ASN A 93 6.88 -4.23 22.33
N GLU A 94 5.61 -3.90 22.10
CA GLU A 94 5.00 -4.00 20.78
C GLU A 94 5.30 -2.74 19.95
N ASN A 95 5.96 -2.93 18.82
CA ASN A 95 6.17 -1.93 17.80
C ASN A 95 5.14 -2.15 16.68
N ALA A 96 4.21 -1.22 16.56
CA ALA A 96 3.15 -1.32 15.56
C ALA A 96 3.70 -1.22 14.14
N GLY A 97 3.16 -2.02 13.23
CA GLY A 97 3.45 -1.93 11.79
C GLY A 97 2.87 -0.67 11.16
N MET A 98 3.27 -0.42 9.91
CA MET A 98 2.77 0.71 9.14
C MET A 98 1.25 0.62 8.89
N TYR A 99 0.76 -0.57 8.65
CA TYR A 99 -0.66 -0.84 8.41
C TYR A 99 -1.30 -1.57 9.57
N ASP A 100 -2.63 -1.56 9.61
CA ASP A 100 -3.35 -2.32 10.61
C ASP A 100 -3.22 -3.84 10.39
N LYS A 101 -3.34 -4.60 11.50
CA LYS A 101 -3.19 -6.07 11.45
C LYS A 101 -4.22 -6.75 10.54
N LYS A 102 -5.41 -6.17 10.39
CA LYS A 102 -6.48 -6.75 9.55
C LYS A 102 -6.13 -6.62 8.07
N MET A 103 -5.61 -5.45 7.67
CA MET A 103 -5.14 -5.23 6.29
C MET A 103 -3.99 -6.19 5.96
N ILE A 104 -2.96 -6.24 6.81
CA ILE A 104 -1.80 -7.12 6.62
C ILE A 104 -2.22 -8.59 6.56
N SER A 105 -3.11 -9.04 7.44
CA SER A 105 -3.62 -10.41 7.43
C SER A 105 -4.25 -10.78 6.09
N ARG A 106 -4.93 -9.87 5.43
CA ARG A 106 -5.52 -10.10 4.10
C ARG A 106 -4.50 -10.06 2.97
N ALA A 107 -3.55 -9.14 3.04
CA ALA A 107 -2.47 -9.05 2.07
C ALA A 107 -1.55 -10.30 2.09
N MET A 108 -1.40 -10.95 3.25
CA MET A 108 -0.48 -12.06 3.45
C MET A 108 -1.09 -13.45 3.19
N VAL A 109 -2.36 -13.52 2.78
CA VAL A 109 -2.97 -14.80 2.40
C VAL A 109 -2.27 -15.36 1.16
N ASN A 110 -1.69 -16.56 1.28
CA ASN A 110 -0.99 -17.26 0.19
C ASN A 110 0.13 -16.44 -0.48
N ILE A 111 0.83 -15.60 0.30
CA ILE A 111 1.90 -14.78 -0.24
C ILE A 111 3.18 -15.59 -0.46
N GLU A 112 3.82 -15.37 -1.60
CA GLU A 112 5.21 -15.74 -1.86
C GLU A 112 6.05 -14.48 -1.85
N SER A 113 7.15 -14.46 -1.09
CA SER A 113 8.01 -13.28 -0.99
C SER A 113 9.34 -13.48 -1.68
N ILE A 114 9.73 -12.50 -2.49
CA ILE A 114 11.05 -12.40 -3.11
C ILE A 114 11.76 -11.20 -2.49
N VAL A 115 12.93 -11.44 -1.91
CA VAL A 115 13.74 -10.40 -1.29
C VAL A 115 15.00 -10.17 -2.12
N PHE A 116 15.14 -8.95 -2.64
CA PHE A 116 16.34 -8.52 -3.34
C PHE A 116 17.34 -8.00 -2.29
N LYS A 117 18.41 -8.77 -2.07
CA LYS A 117 19.53 -8.38 -1.20
C LYS A 117 20.68 -7.91 -2.08
N GLU A 118 21.39 -6.88 -1.60
CA GLU A 118 22.60 -6.35 -2.24
C GLU A 118 22.39 -5.93 -3.72
N SER A 119 21.17 -5.58 -4.09
CA SER A 119 20.90 -5.02 -5.41
C SER A 119 21.50 -3.62 -5.51
N VAL A 120 22.25 -3.39 -6.58
CA VAL A 120 22.82 -2.07 -6.88
C VAL A 120 21.80 -1.26 -7.65
N ASP A 121 21.60 0.00 -7.24
CA ASP A 121 20.78 0.94 -8.00
C ASP A 121 21.41 1.17 -9.38
N LYS A 122 20.69 0.78 -10.40
CA LYS A 122 21.13 0.90 -11.81
C LYS A 122 20.68 2.19 -12.47
N ARG A 123 19.98 3.05 -11.75
CA ARG A 123 19.61 4.37 -12.28
C ARG A 123 20.85 5.23 -12.46
N PRO A 124 20.93 6.03 -13.54
CA PRO A 124 22.04 6.95 -13.73
C PRO A 124 22.18 7.88 -12.52
N SER A 125 23.41 7.96 -11.97
CA SER A 125 23.69 8.82 -10.81
C SER A 125 23.68 10.32 -11.14
N LYS A 126 23.63 10.68 -12.42
CA LYS A 126 23.52 12.06 -12.92
C LYS A 126 22.50 12.11 -14.06
N LEU A 127 21.44 12.87 -13.86
CA LEU A 127 20.68 13.44 -14.96
C LEU A 127 21.50 14.66 -15.44
N GLU A 128 22.27 14.47 -16.50
CA GLU A 128 22.81 15.62 -17.25
C GLU A 128 21.69 16.12 -18.15
N PHE A 129 21.14 17.27 -17.77
CA PHE A 129 20.21 18.01 -18.60
C PHE A 129 20.99 19.00 -19.49
#